data_7c297b27ebfa24f74cd6697af6ac05a8
#
_entry.id   7c297b27ebfa24f74cd6697af6ac05a8
#
_cell.length_a   1.000
_cell.length_b   1.000
_cell.length_c   1.000
_cell.angle_alpha   90.00
_cell.angle_beta   90.00
_cell.angle_gamma   90.00
#
_symmetry.space_group_name_H-M   'P 1'
#
loop_
_entity.id
_entity.type
_entity.pdbx_description
1 polymer ?
#
loop_
_entity_poly.entity_id
_entity_poly.type
_entity_poly.pdbx_seq_one_letter_code
_entity_poly.pdbx_strand_id
1 'polypeptide(L)'
;MISSLVSIIFSKDRALQLRAALDSFFLNCEDPGNVDVIVLYRTTSESYHRQYQVLKEIFKKVVFIEETRVVEQIIQMTAGYEYFFLQCDDNMFTGSFSLLEIEAALQNNKDVLGFSLRLGSNTTYCYGHDSNQRIPKFSRINDRMVKYQWNGEQFDFAYPLEVSSSIYRTKDITPIWTKNISVDMPHVEDVMNKSKGRFIDTFPYLLCYNQSVVFSNPMNEVSTLPENWRIRVWGDRRFSVNALTEAFDSGYRMNVNKLVGFVSNGCHQEVELELVK
;
A
#
# COMPACT_ATOMS: atom_id res chain seq x y z
N MET A 1 -13.16 -21.53 -2.25
CA MET A 1 -11.93 -21.57 -3.07
C MET A 1 -10.82 -20.95 -2.23
N ILE A 2 -9.62 -21.45 -2.31
CA ILE A 2 -8.46 -20.83 -1.67
C ILE A 2 -8.14 -19.59 -2.52
N SER A 3 -7.94 -18.44 -1.88
CA SER A 3 -7.56 -17.21 -2.58
C SER A 3 -6.21 -17.36 -3.29
N SER A 4 -6.08 -16.83 -4.51
CA SER A 4 -4.80 -16.75 -5.24
C SER A 4 -3.94 -15.57 -4.78
N LEU A 5 -4.53 -14.62 -4.02
CA LEU A 5 -3.93 -13.36 -3.63
C LEU A 5 -3.98 -13.15 -2.11
N VAL A 6 -2.89 -12.68 -1.55
CA VAL A 6 -2.81 -12.23 -0.16
C VAL A 6 -2.44 -10.74 -0.10
N SER A 7 -3.11 -10.00 0.75
CA SER A 7 -2.77 -8.61 1.10
C SER A 7 -2.10 -8.57 2.46
N ILE A 8 -0.93 -7.91 2.55
CA ILE A 8 -0.21 -7.71 3.81
C ILE A 8 -0.15 -6.20 4.08
N ILE A 9 -0.76 -5.78 5.19
CA ILE A 9 -0.81 -4.39 5.62
C ILE A 9 0.16 -4.21 6.79
N PHE A 10 1.14 -3.34 6.62
CA PHE A 10 2.07 -2.98 7.69
C PHE A 10 1.48 -1.88 8.57
N SER A 11 1.56 -2.04 9.89
CA SER A 11 1.05 -1.06 10.83
C SER A 11 1.84 -1.02 12.13
N LYS A 12 2.14 0.20 12.61
CA LYS A 12 2.83 0.41 13.88
C LYS A 12 2.19 1.56 14.65
N ASP A 13 1.63 1.28 15.85
CA ASP A 13 1.09 2.29 16.77
C ASP A 13 0.02 3.22 16.18
N ARG A 14 -0.64 2.86 15.07
CA ARG A 14 -1.55 3.72 14.28
C ARG A 14 -2.91 3.05 14.04
N ALA A 15 -3.58 2.58 15.09
CA ALA A 15 -4.83 1.83 14.99
C ALA A 15 -5.95 2.59 14.26
N LEU A 16 -6.06 3.91 14.43
CA LEU A 16 -7.09 4.72 13.78
C LEU A 16 -6.86 4.81 12.25
N GLN A 17 -5.59 5.00 11.82
CA GLN A 17 -5.24 4.99 10.41
C GLN A 17 -5.43 3.59 9.80
N LEU A 18 -4.97 2.53 10.47
CA LEU A 18 -5.18 1.15 10.03
C LEU A 18 -6.67 0.85 9.84
N ARG A 19 -7.53 1.32 10.77
CA ARG A 19 -8.97 1.19 10.62
C ARG A 19 -9.46 1.87 9.34
N ALA A 20 -9.03 3.09 9.07
CA ALA A 20 -9.41 3.82 7.86
C ALA A 20 -8.90 3.14 6.58
N ALA A 21 -7.68 2.60 6.58
CA ALA A 21 -7.15 1.82 5.47
C ALA A 21 -8.02 0.59 5.19
N LEU A 22 -8.36 -0.20 6.22
CA LEU A 22 -9.24 -1.36 6.09
C LEU A 22 -10.66 -0.99 5.68
N ASP A 23 -11.28 0.03 6.32
CA ASP A 23 -12.62 0.49 5.97
C ASP A 23 -12.68 0.95 4.52
N SER A 24 -11.70 1.74 4.05
CA SER A 24 -11.65 2.23 2.67
C SER A 24 -11.35 1.12 1.65
N PHE A 25 -10.50 0.15 2.01
CA PHE A 25 -10.24 -1.01 1.19
C PHE A 25 -11.51 -1.84 0.95
N PHE A 26 -12.21 -2.24 2.01
CA PHE A 26 -13.43 -3.04 1.88
C PHE A 26 -14.59 -2.28 1.24
N LEU A 27 -14.62 -0.95 1.36
CA LEU A 27 -15.62 -0.10 0.72
C LEU A 27 -15.44 -0.04 -0.81
N ASN A 28 -14.20 -0.02 -1.30
CA ASN A 28 -13.89 0.21 -2.71
C ASN A 28 -13.49 -1.05 -3.49
N CYS A 29 -13.13 -2.15 -2.81
CA CYS A 29 -12.85 -3.42 -3.46
C CYS A 29 -14.15 -4.09 -3.93
N GLU A 30 -14.27 -4.36 -5.23
CA GLU A 30 -15.47 -4.97 -5.83
C GLU A 30 -15.62 -6.46 -5.46
N ASP A 31 -14.52 -7.12 -5.14
CA ASP A 31 -14.44 -8.56 -4.92
C ASP A 31 -13.58 -8.95 -3.68
N PRO A 32 -13.89 -8.38 -2.49
CA PRO A 32 -13.08 -8.56 -1.29
C PRO A 32 -13.04 -10.00 -0.76
N GLY A 33 -13.86 -10.88 -1.28
CA GLY A 33 -13.84 -12.31 -0.98
C GLY A 33 -12.73 -13.11 -1.69
N ASN A 34 -11.99 -12.47 -2.61
CA ASN A 34 -10.94 -13.10 -3.40
C ASN A 34 -9.51 -12.77 -2.88
N VAL A 35 -9.40 -12.22 -1.68
CA VAL A 35 -8.12 -11.87 -1.05
C VAL A 35 -8.14 -12.26 0.42
N ASP A 36 -7.06 -12.89 0.88
CA ASP A 36 -6.79 -13.04 2.30
C ASP A 36 -6.06 -11.79 2.80
N VAL A 37 -6.61 -11.11 3.81
CA VAL A 37 -6.04 -9.87 4.35
C VAL A 37 -5.34 -10.18 5.66
N ILE A 38 -4.06 -9.83 5.72
CA ILE A 38 -3.20 -10.00 6.90
C ILE A 38 -2.68 -8.62 7.32
N VAL A 39 -2.82 -8.27 8.57
CA VAL A 39 -2.16 -7.12 9.19
C VAL A 39 -0.92 -7.62 9.92
N LEU A 40 0.25 -7.19 9.46
CA LEU A 40 1.51 -7.38 10.17
C LEU A 40 1.77 -6.13 11.01
N TYR A 41 1.59 -6.25 12.33
CA TYR A 41 1.59 -5.08 13.21
C TYR A 41 2.65 -5.14 14.29
N ARG A 42 3.06 -3.96 14.76
CA ARG A 42 3.93 -3.77 15.92
C ARG A 42 3.34 -2.72 16.85
N THR A 43 3.45 -2.94 18.14
CA THR A 43 3.04 -1.98 19.18
C THR A 43 4.17 -1.70 20.14
N THR A 44 4.35 -0.42 20.51
CA THR A 44 5.42 0.01 21.42
C THR A 44 4.92 0.22 22.86
N SER A 45 3.62 0.11 23.11
CA SER A 45 3.02 0.21 24.44
C SER A 45 1.79 -0.66 24.59
N GLU A 46 1.42 -0.94 25.82
CA GLU A 46 0.19 -1.69 26.17
C GLU A 46 -1.08 -0.95 25.70
N SER A 47 -1.07 0.38 25.67
CA SER A 47 -2.19 1.16 25.15
C SER A 47 -2.41 0.89 23.67
N TYR A 48 -1.37 0.96 22.84
CA TYR A 48 -1.46 0.60 21.44
C TYR A 48 -1.87 -0.86 21.25
N HIS A 49 -1.31 -1.78 22.05
CA HIS A 49 -1.69 -3.19 21.95
C HIS A 49 -3.21 -3.37 22.13
N ARG A 50 -3.82 -2.73 23.14
CA ARG A 50 -5.28 -2.80 23.37
C ARG A 50 -6.08 -2.30 22.16
N GLN A 51 -5.62 -1.24 21.49
CA GLN A 51 -6.28 -0.71 20.28
C GLN A 51 -6.30 -1.73 19.14
N TYR A 52 -5.20 -2.47 18.93
CA TYR A 52 -5.18 -3.55 17.94
C TYR A 52 -6.07 -4.73 18.34
N GLN A 53 -6.26 -5.03 19.63
CA GLN A 53 -7.26 -6.02 20.05
C GLN A 53 -8.69 -5.57 19.67
N VAL A 54 -9.01 -4.27 19.83
CA VAL A 54 -10.30 -3.71 19.36
C VAL A 54 -10.46 -3.90 17.86
N LEU A 55 -9.42 -3.64 17.05
CA LEU A 55 -9.48 -3.86 15.60
C LEU A 55 -9.70 -5.33 15.23
N LYS A 56 -9.11 -6.28 15.94
CA LYS A 56 -9.36 -7.72 15.74
C LYS A 56 -10.83 -8.09 15.91
N GLU A 57 -11.51 -7.46 16.86
CA GLU A 57 -12.95 -7.69 17.09
C GLU A 57 -13.82 -7.06 15.99
N ILE A 58 -13.39 -5.92 15.44
CA ILE A 58 -14.10 -5.24 14.33
C ILE A 58 -13.91 -6.01 13.02
N PHE A 59 -12.68 -6.43 12.70
CA PHE A 59 -12.31 -7.04 11.44
C PHE A 59 -12.06 -8.55 11.58
N LYS A 60 -13.07 -9.33 11.96
CA LYS A 60 -12.97 -10.77 12.26
C LYS A 60 -12.47 -11.64 11.10
N LYS A 61 -12.52 -11.15 9.85
CA LYS A 61 -12.02 -11.85 8.67
C LYS A 61 -10.56 -11.48 8.34
N VAL A 62 -10.00 -10.48 9.01
CA VAL A 62 -8.61 -10.05 8.85
C VAL A 62 -7.74 -10.78 9.86
N VAL A 63 -6.63 -11.34 9.41
CA VAL A 63 -5.66 -12.00 10.27
C VAL A 63 -4.66 -10.98 10.80
N PHE A 64 -4.48 -10.89 12.10
CA PHE A 64 -3.52 -9.97 12.73
C PHE A 64 -2.34 -10.76 13.28
N ILE A 65 -1.14 -10.49 12.78
CA ILE A 65 0.12 -11.14 13.17
C ILE A 65 1.05 -10.07 13.74
N GLU A 66 1.64 -10.34 14.89
CA GLU A 66 2.63 -9.44 15.48
C GLU A 66 3.97 -9.55 14.72
N GLU A 67 4.55 -8.39 14.40
CA GLU A 67 5.84 -8.31 13.70
C GLU A 67 6.96 -8.76 14.62
N THR A 68 7.77 -9.68 14.12
CA THR A 68 9.01 -10.16 14.78
C THR A 68 10.20 -10.13 13.83
N ARG A 69 10.13 -10.88 12.73
CA ARG A 69 11.12 -10.97 11.66
C ARG A 69 10.41 -10.74 10.33
N VAL A 70 10.27 -9.47 9.95
CA VAL A 70 9.38 -9.02 8.89
C VAL A 70 9.57 -9.77 7.57
N VAL A 71 10.80 -9.92 7.08
CA VAL A 71 11.03 -10.56 5.78
C VAL A 71 10.73 -12.05 5.82
N GLU A 72 11.09 -12.76 6.90
CA GLU A 72 10.70 -14.15 7.08
C GLU A 72 9.18 -14.32 7.12
N GLN A 73 8.49 -13.43 7.83
CA GLN A 73 7.04 -13.44 7.93
C GLN A 73 6.39 -13.14 6.57
N ILE A 74 6.90 -12.17 5.79
CA ILE A 74 6.42 -11.91 4.42
C ILE A 74 6.55 -13.17 3.55
N ILE A 75 7.69 -13.85 3.57
CA ILE A 75 7.91 -15.09 2.81
C ILE A 75 6.91 -16.17 3.24
N GLN A 76 6.68 -16.33 4.54
CA GLN A 76 5.72 -17.31 5.07
C GLN A 76 4.26 -16.96 4.69
N MET A 77 3.87 -15.69 4.84
CA MET A 77 2.52 -15.22 4.55
C MET A 77 2.20 -15.25 3.05
N THR A 78 3.18 -15.09 2.17
CA THR A 78 3.00 -15.16 0.72
C THR A 78 3.15 -16.57 0.15
N ALA A 79 3.62 -17.53 0.96
CA ALA A 79 3.79 -18.91 0.53
C ALA A 79 2.45 -19.55 0.13
N GLY A 80 2.38 -20.08 -1.09
CA GLY A 80 1.18 -20.70 -1.63
C GLY A 80 0.23 -19.77 -2.37
N TYR A 81 0.46 -18.45 -2.33
CA TYR A 81 -0.29 -17.48 -3.13
C TYR A 81 0.43 -17.18 -4.45
N GLU A 82 -0.33 -17.03 -5.54
CA GLU A 82 0.24 -16.63 -6.84
C GLU A 82 0.63 -15.17 -6.85
N TYR A 83 -0.14 -14.33 -6.15
CA TYR A 83 0.03 -12.88 -6.06
C TYR A 83 0.06 -12.44 -4.61
N PHE A 84 0.75 -11.36 -4.38
CA PHE A 84 0.70 -10.64 -3.10
C PHE A 84 0.58 -9.14 -3.34
N PHE A 85 0.15 -8.45 -2.30
CA PHE A 85 -0.16 -7.05 -2.31
C PHE A 85 0.31 -6.45 -0.98
N LEU A 86 1.32 -5.58 -1.02
CA LEU A 86 1.81 -4.89 0.18
C LEU A 86 1.10 -3.54 0.32
N GLN A 87 0.77 -3.18 1.56
CA GLN A 87 0.10 -1.94 1.90
C GLN A 87 0.66 -1.34 3.19
N CYS A 88 0.47 -0.04 3.36
CA CYS A 88 0.70 0.67 4.61
C CYS A 88 -0.64 1.11 5.24
N ASP A 89 -0.63 1.33 6.55
CA ASP A 89 -1.81 1.72 7.32
C ASP A 89 -2.30 3.17 7.06
N ASP A 90 -1.59 3.91 6.21
CA ASP A 90 -1.99 5.24 5.72
C ASP A 90 -2.52 5.22 4.28
N ASN A 91 -2.67 4.05 3.66
CA ASN A 91 -3.28 3.91 2.34
C ASN A 91 -4.79 4.17 2.42
N MET A 92 -5.29 5.11 1.60
CA MET A 92 -6.69 5.48 1.49
C MET A 92 -7.22 5.11 0.11
N PHE A 93 -8.10 4.12 0.05
CA PHE A 93 -8.77 3.69 -1.18
C PHE A 93 -9.94 4.63 -1.46
N THR A 94 -9.98 5.20 -2.65
CA THR A 94 -10.95 6.23 -3.04
C THR A 94 -11.71 5.90 -4.31
N GLY A 95 -11.19 4.98 -5.12
CA GLY A 95 -11.82 4.51 -6.35
C GLY A 95 -12.08 3.02 -6.31
N SER A 96 -13.11 2.59 -7.02
CA SER A 96 -13.47 1.18 -7.16
C SER A 96 -12.42 0.40 -7.95
N PHE A 97 -12.08 -0.81 -7.50
CA PHE A 97 -11.12 -1.71 -8.14
C PHE A 97 -11.50 -3.18 -7.95
N SER A 98 -11.17 -4.01 -8.94
CA SER A 98 -11.38 -5.46 -8.89
C SER A 98 -10.04 -6.21 -8.90
N LEU A 99 -9.85 -7.05 -7.90
CA LEU A 99 -8.65 -7.89 -7.79
C LEU A 99 -8.65 -8.98 -8.88
N LEU A 100 -9.81 -9.52 -9.22
CA LEU A 100 -9.95 -10.49 -10.32
C LEU A 100 -9.57 -9.89 -11.67
N GLU A 101 -9.96 -8.64 -11.96
CA GLU A 101 -9.54 -7.96 -13.18
C GLU A 101 -8.02 -7.71 -13.20
N ILE A 102 -7.43 -7.36 -12.05
CA ILE A 102 -5.99 -7.15 -11.92
C ILE A 102 -5.23 -8.46 -12.12
N GLU A 103 -5.66 -9.54 -11.51
CA GLU A 103 -5.05 -10.87 -11.71
C GLU A 103 -5.11 -11.29 -13.19
N ALA A 104 -6.27 -11.12 -13.84
CA ALA A 104 -6.43 -11.40 -15.26
C ALA A 104 -5.50 -10.54 -16.14
N ALA A 105 -5.36 -9.24 -15.79
CA ALA A 105 -4.43 -8.34 -16.50
C ALA A 105 -2.98 -8.78 -16.33
N LEU A 106 -2.56 -9.19 -15.12
CA LEU A 106 -1.23 -9.71 -14.85
C LEU A 106 -0.97 -11.04 -15.56
N GLN A 107 -1.98 -11.93 -15.65
CA GLN A 107 -1.89 -13.19 -16.37
C GLN A 107 -1.70 -12.99 -17.87
N ASN A 108 -2.37 -12.00 -18.44
CA ASN A 108 -2.35 -11.73 -19.90
C ASN A 108 -1.14 -10.87 -20.34
N ASN A 109 -0.44 -10.20 -19.40
CA ASN A 109 0.72 -9.35 -19.70
C ASN A 109 1.96 -9.90 -18.99
N LYS A 110 2.68 -10.80 -19.65
CA LYS A 110 3.84 -11.49 -19.04
C LYS A 110 5.09 -10.62 -18.92
N ASP A 111 5.14 -9.50 -19.63
CA ASP A 111 6.22 -8.51 -19.67
C ASP A 111 6.08 -7.40 -18.62
N VAL A 112 5.08 -7.47 -17.74
CA VAL A 112 4.89 -6.49 -16.68
C VAL A 112 5.42 -7.02 -15.34
N LEU A 113 6.03 -6.14 -14.55
CA LEU A 113 6.54 -6.45 -13.21
C LEU A 113 5.41 -6.58 -12.17
N GLY A 114 4.40 -5.72 -12.29
CA GLY A 114 3.28 -5.69 -11.36
C GLY A 114 2.17 -4.75 -11.80
N PHE A 115 1.18 -4.59 -10.94
CA PHE A 115 0.06 -3.66 -11.10
C PHE A 115 0.05 -2.65 -9.95
N SER A 116 0.16 -1.36 -10.24
CA SER A 116 0.11 -0.29 -9.25
C SER A 116 -1.30 0.30 -9.14
N LEU A 117 -1.86 0.32 -7.93
CA LEU A 117 -3.15 0.96 -7.66
C LEU A 117 -3.02 2.47 -7.42
N ARG A 118 -1.82 2.95 -7.06
CA ARG A 118 -1.53 4.35 -6.73
C ARG A 118 -1.12 5.22 -7.91
N LEU A 119 -0.82 4.62 -9.07
CA LEU A 119 -0.43 5.33 -10.29
C LEU A 119 -1.60 5.45 -11.27
N GLY A 120 -1.57 6.53 -12.06
CA GLY A 120 -2.56 6.81 -13.08
C GLY A 120 -2.27 8.12 -13.82
N SER A 121 -3.11 8.51 -14.77
CA SER A 121 -2.99 9.77 -15.52
C SER A 121 -3.16 11.03 -14.66
N ASN A 122 -3.69 10.88 -13.46
CA ASN A 122 -3.84 11.93 -12.45
C ASN A 122 -2.58 12.14 -11.59
N THR A 123 -1.60 11.21 -11.61
CA THR A 123 -0.41 11.24 -10.75
C THR A 123 0.62 12.24 -11.32
N THR A 124 0.31 13.53 -11.24
CA THR A 124 1.09 14.63 -11.84
C THR A 124 2.08 15.28 -10.90
N TYR A 125 2.07 14.90 -9.63
CA TYR A 125 2.93 15.44 -8.59
C TYR A 125 3.58 14.34 -7.77
N CYS A 126 4.87 14.44 -7.54
CA CYS A 126 5.63 13.55 -6.65
C CYS A 126 5.88 14.23 -5.31
N TYR A 127 5.16 13.80 -4.28
CA TYR A 127 5.21 14.38 -2.94
C TYR A 127 6.60 14.24 -2.30
N GLY A 128 7.25 13.09 -2.46
CA GLY A 128 8.59 12.84 -1.90
C GLY A 128 9.69 13.73 -2.46
N HIS A 129 9.51 14.24 -3.68
CA HIS A 129 10.44 15.17 -4.34
C HIS A 129 9.94 16.61 -4.40
N ASP A 130 8.76 16.90 -3.83
CA ASP A 130 8.11 18.22 -3.87
C ASP A 130 8.09 18.83 -5.29
N SER A 131 7.72 18.04 -6.29
CA SER A 131 7.88 18.42 -7.69
C SER A 131 6.78 17.83 -8.58
N ASN A 132 6.41 18.59 -9.61
CA ASN A 132 5.57 18.04 -10.67
C ASN A 132 6.31 16.92 -11.41
N GLN A 133 5.58 15.89 -11.81
CA GLN A 133 6.11 14.81 -12.62
C GLN A 133 5.38 14.63 -13.94
N ARG A 134 6.13 14.21 -14.95
CA ARG A 134 5.58 13.94 -16.27
C ARG A 134 4.83 12.62 -16.24
N ILE A 135 3.66 12.60 -16.87
CA ILE A 135 2.91 11.36 -17.13
C ILE A 135 3.61 10.58 -18.24
N PRO A 136 3.89 9.28 -18.05
CA PRO A 136 4.45 8.41 -19.07
C PRO A 136 3.52 8.28 -20.29
N LYS A 137 4.09 7.79 -21.40
CA LYS A 137 3.27 7.35 -22.53
C LYS A 137 2.55 6.06 -22.16
N PHE A 138 1.25 6.14 -21.97
CA PHE A 138 0.41 5.00 -21.70
C PHE A 138 -0.01 4.26 -22.98
N SER A 139 -0.02 2.93 -22.89
CA SER A 139 -0.67 2.03 -23.86
C SER A 139 -1.93 1.47 -23.20
N ARG A 140 -3.07 1.60 -23.87
CA ARG A 140 -4.36 1.13 -23.35
C ARG A 140 -4.40 -0.40 -23.32
N ILE A 141 -4.82 -0.98 -22.21
CA ILE A 141 -5.10 -2.42 -22.07
C ILE A 141 -6.61 -2.67 -22.22
N ASN A 142 -7.42 -1.89 -21.54
CA ASN A 142 -8.88 -1.88 -21.63
C ASN A 142 -9.42 -0.49 -21.26
N ASP A 143 -10.71 -0.37 -20.97
CA ASP A 143 -11.34 0.92 -20.65
C ASP A 143 -10.86 1.52 -19.32
N ARG A 144 -10.40 0.69 -18.38
CA ARG A 144 -9.97 1.09 -17.04
C ARG A 144 -8.45 1.07 -16.84
N MET A 145 -7.72 0.25 -17.63
CA MET A 145 -6.32 -0.09 -17.36
C MET A 145 -5.38 0.31 -18.49
N VAL A 146 -4.19 0.73 -18.08
CA VAL A 146 -3.10 1.14 -18.99
C VAL A 146 -1.80 0.45 -18.61
N LYS A 147 -0.88 0.39 -19.56
CA LYS A 147 0.48 -0.12 -19.39
C LYS A 147 1.48 0.97 -19.77
N TYR A 148 2.59 1.07 -19.02
CA TYR A 148 3.68 1.98 -19.36
C TYR A 148 5.03 1.35 -19.05
N GLN A 149 6.08 1.84 -19.72
CA GLN A 149 7.46 1.45 -19.46
C GLN A 149 7.99 2.25 -18.27
N TRP A 150 8.36 1.58 -17.17
CA TRP A 150 8.83 2.24 -15.96
C TRP A 150 10.32 2.61 -16.02
N ASN A 151 11.12 1.86 -16.77
CA ASN A 151 12.54 2.14 -16.94
C ASN A 151 12.75 3.36 -17.87
N GLY A 152 13.45 4.35 -17.36
CA GLY A 152 13.67 5.63 -18.03
C GLY A 152 12.66 6.73 -17.67
N GLU A 153 11.68 6.42 -16.82
CA GLU A 153 10.80 7.44 -16.24
C GLU A 153 11.43 8.10 -15.00
N GLN A 154 10.70 9.03 -14.38
CA GLN A 154 11.15 9.79 -13.23
C GLN A 154 10.21 9.59 -12.02
N PHE A 155 10.72 9.82 -10.83
CA PHE A 155 9.98 9.87 -9.57
C PHE A 155 9.11 8.62 -9.33
N ASP A 156 7.82 8.78 -9.06
CA ASP A 156 6.91 7.67 -8.74
C ASP A 156 6.80 6.67 -9.89
N PHE A 157 6.84 7.14 -11.15
CA PHE A 157 6.77 6.27 -12.33
C PHE A 157 8.05 5.46 -12.58
N ALA A 158 9.19 5.86 -12.01
CA ALA A 158 10.45 5.11 -12.02
C ALA A 158 10.65 4.22 -10.78
N TYR A 159 9.62 4.09 -9.94
CA TYR A 159 9.64 3.36 -8.67
C TYR A 159 8.72 2.14 -8.71
N PRO A 160 9.09 1.09 -9.47
CA PRO A 160 8.22 -0.04 -9.76
C PRO A 160 8.06 -1.05 -8.63
N LEU A 161 8.93 -1.00 -7.62
CA LEU A 161 8.94 -1.91 -6.47
C LEU A 161 8.77 -1.12 -5.17
N GLU A 162 7.58 -1.17 -4.62
CA GLU A 162 7.16 -0.41 -3.46
C GLU A 162 6.26 -1.24 -2.53
N VAL A 163 5.97 -0.74 -1.35
CA VAL A 163 5.18 -1.44 -0.31
C VAL A 163 3.83 -0.79 -0.03
N SER A 164 3.39 0.12 -0.88
CA SER A 164 2.22 0.98 -0.63
C SER A 164 1.13 0.81 -1.69
N SER A 165 0.76 -0.43 -2.04
CA SER A 165 -0.39 -0.75 -2.88
C SER A 165 -0.14 -1.31 -4.28
N SER A 166 1.05 -1.85 -4.55
CA SER A 166 1.25 -2.60 -5.79
C SER A 166 1.13 -4.11 -5.61
N ILE A 167 0.54 -4.75 -6.61
CA ILE A 167 0.33 -6.20 -6.67
C ILE A 167 1.40 -6.82 -7.55
N TYR A 168 2.08 -7.85 -7.02
CA TYR A 168 3.16 -8.55 -7.71
C TYR A 168 2.91 -10.06 -7.76
N ARG A 169 3.57 -10.75 -8.70
CA ARG A 169 3.64 -12.21 -8.69
C ARG A 169 4.62 -12.65 -7.60
N THR A 170 4.19 -13.50 -6.71
CA THR A 170 5.00 -13.99 -5.58
C THR A 170 6.32 -14.60 -6.04
N LYS A 171 6.30 -15.44 -7.06
CA LYS A 171 7.51 -16.10 -7.60
C LYS A 171 8.59 -15.14 -8.09
N ASP A 172 8.21 -13.94 -8.58
CA ASP A 172 9.14 -12.99 -9.16
C ASP A 172 9.85 -12.16 -8.08
N ILE A 173 9.19 -11.91 -6.94
CA ILE A 173 9.71 -11.05 -5.85
C ILE A 173 10.35 -11.85 -4.71
N THR A 174 9.84 -13.02 -4.36
CA THR A 174 10.38 -13.87 -3.28
C THR A 174 11.91 -14.04 -3.34
N PRO A 175 12.57 -14.18 -4.52
CA PRO A 175 14.03 -14.28 -4.58
C PRO A 175 14.77 -13.04 -4.08
N ILE A 176 14.15 -11.87 -4.04
CA ILE A 176 14.74 -10.66 -3.43
C ILE A 176 14.77 -10.84 -1.91
N TRP A 177 13.65 -11.23 -1.32
CA TRP A 177 13.51 -11.38 0.11
C TRP A 177 14.37 -12.51 0.67
N THR A 178 14.43 -13.65 -0.01
CA THR A 178 15.26 -14.79 0.40
C THR A 178 16.74 -14.41 0.53
N LYS A 179 17.24 -13.48 -0.29
CA LYS A 179 18.62 -12.97 -0.21
C LYS A 179 18.83 -11.92 0.86
N ASN A 180 17.76 -11.36 1.42
CA ASN A 180 17.77 -10.24 2.37
C ASN A 180 16.96 -10.54 3.64
N ILE A 181 17.01 -11.77 4.10
CA ILE A 181 16.13 -12.31 5.15
C ILE A 181 16.24 -11.57 6.51
N SER A 182 17.38 -10.95 6.78
CA SER A 182 17.67 -10.23 8.04
C SER A 182 17.24 -8.75 8.02
N VAL A 183 16.60 -8.29 6.95
CA VAL A 183 16.18 -6.90 6.81
C VAL A 183 14.92 -6.64 7.66
N ASP A 184 14.90 -5.54 8.38
CA ASP A 184 13.75 -5.07 9.16
C ASP A 184 12.78 -4.20 8.32
N MET A 185 11.60 -3.92 8.86
CA MET A 185 10.50 -3.24 8.14
C MET A 185 10.90 -1.91 7.48
N PRO A 186 11.62 -0.99 8.12
CA PRO A 186 11.96 0.28 7.49
C PRO A 186 12.77 0.14 6.19
N HIS A 187 13.44 -0.99 5.98
CA HIS A 187 14.33 -1.23 4.84
C HIS A 187 13.78 -2.19 3.79
N VAL A 188 12.60 -2.78 4.00
CA VAL A 188 11.99 -3.74 3.04
C VAL A 188 11.84 -3.10 1.67
N GLU A 189 11.29 -1.89 1.62
CA GLU A 189 11.09 -1.17 0.36
C GLU A 189 12.41 -0.78 -0.32
N ASP A 190 13.41 -0.35 0.46
CA ASP A 190 14.74 0.00 -0.06
C ASP A 190 15.41 -1.20 -0.73
N VAL A 191 15.33 -2.38 -0.13
CA VAL A 191 15.86 -3.64 -0.71
C VAL A 191 15.11 -4.01 -1.99
N MET A 192 13.79 -3.87 -2.02
CA MET A 192 12.98 -4.11 -3.21
C MET A 192 13.40 -3.15 -4.34
N ASN A 193 13.44 -1.85 -4.05
CA ASN A 193 13.78 -0.84 -5.05
C ASN A 193 15.23 -0.96 -5.57
N LYS A 194 16.22 -1.24 -4.70
CA LYS A 194 17.60 -1.53 -5.12
C LYS A 194 17.71 -2.74 -6.04
N SER A 195 16.75 -3.65 -5.98
CA SER A 195 16.71 -4.85 -6.82
C SER A 195 16.06 -4.61 -8.20
N LYS A 196 15.46 -3.44 -8.47
CA LYS A 196 14.71 -3.17 -9.71
C LYS A 196 15.50 -3.39 -10.99
N GLY A 197 16.81 -3.14 -10.96
CA GLY A 197 17.70 -3.36 -12.12
C GLY A 197 17.66 -4.78 -12.69
N ARG A 198 17.28 -5.78 -11.90
CA ARG A 198 17.18 -7.20 -12.31
C ARG A 198 16.00 -7.46 -13.24
N PHE A 199 15.03 -6.54 -13.28
CA PHE A 199 13.76 -6.73 -13.99
C PHE A 199 13.68 -5.94 -15.30
N ILE A 200 14.65 -5.04 -15.58
CA ILE A 200 14.63 -4.13 -16.73
C ILE A 200 14.39 -4.87 -18.05
N ASP A 201 15.10 -5.98 -18.27
CA ASP A 201 15.01 -6.72 -19.53
C ASP A 201 13.82 -7.70 -19.56
N THR A 202 13.41 -8.21 -18.40
CA THR A 202 12.35 -9.24 -18.31
C THR A 202 10.97 -8.63 -18.12
N PHE A 203 10.86 -7.58 -17.30
CA PHE A 203 9.60 -6.94 -16.95
C PHE A 203 9.71 -5.41 -17.04
N PRO A 204 9.95 -4.86 -18.26
CA PRO A 204 10.15 -3.42 -18.45
C PRO A 204 8.91 -2.55 -18.22
N TYR A 205 7.74 -3.15 -18.01
CA TYR A 205 6.48 -2.43 -17.88
C TYR A 205 5.83 -2.61 -16.53
N LEU A 206 4.96 -1.63 -16.18
CA LEU A 206 3.95 -1.74 -15.13
C LEU A 206 2.56 -1.56 -15.71
N LEU A 207 1.57 -2.17 -15.05
CA LEU A 207 0.16 -1.87 -15.22
C LEU A 207 -0.31 -0.92 -14.13
N CYS A 208 -1.30 -0.11 -14.46
CA CYS A 208 -2.08 0.63 -13.47
C CYS A 208 -3.49 0.90 -14.03
N TYR A 209 -4.40 1.39 -13.18
CA TYR A 209 -5.62 1.98 -13.67
C TYR A 209 -5.32 3.28 -14.43
N ASN A 210 -6.21 3.68 -15.36
CA ASN A 210 -6.09 4.98 -16.03
C ASN A 210 -6.14 6.14 -15.03
N GLN A 211 -6.86 5.96 -13.93
CA GLN A 211 -6.91 6.87 -12.78
C GLN A 211 -6.58 6.08 -11.52
N SER A 212 -5.65 6.58 -10.69
CA SER A 212 -5.29 5.93 -9.44
C SER A 212 -6.51 5.78 -8.51
N VAL A 213 -6.54 4.68 -7.76
CA VAL A 213 -7.66 4.33 -6.87
C VAL A 213 -7.28 4.35 -5.39
N VAL A 214 -6.02 4.62 -5.10
CA VAL A 214 -5.47 4.70 -3.75
C VAL A 214 -4.37 5.77 -3.68
N PHE A 215 -4.20 6.37 -2.54
CA PHE A 215 -3.05 7.22 -2.19
C PHE A 215 -2.66 7.00 -0.74
N SER A 216 -1.43 7.35 -0.36
CA SER A 216 -0.99 7.39 1.04
C SER A 216 -1.20 8.79 1.61
N ASN A 217 -1.82 8.87 2.79
CA ASN A 217 -2.02 10.15 3.49
C ASN A 217 -0.95 10.33 4.59
N PRO A 218 0.09 11.15 4.37
CA PRO A 218 1.24 11.29 5.27
C PRO A 218 0.92 12.18 6.49
N MET A 219 -0.10 11.84 7.27
CA MET A 219 -0.56 12.64 8.41
C MET A 219 0.45 12.72 9.54
N ASN A 220 1.10 11.62 9.86
CA ASN A 220 2.09 11.51 10.93
C ASN A 220 3.10 10.39 10.63
N GLU A 221 4.10 10.26 11.49
CA GLU A 221 5.18 9.32 11.28
C GLU A 221 5.49 8.50 12.53
N VAL A 222 5.76 7.22 12.33
CA VAL A 222 6.23 6.25 13.34
C VAL A 222 7.50 5.52 12.90
N SER A 223 8.08 5.94 11.77
CA SER A 223 9.30 5.35 11.23
C SER A 223 10.51 5.63 12.11
N THR A 224 11.44 4.66 12.15
CA THR A 224 12.75 4.78 12.81
C THR A 224 13.88 5.11 11.82
N LEU A 225 13.56 5.31 10.54
CA LEU A 225 14.55 5.70 9.53
C LEU A 225 15.18 7.08 9.84
N PRO A 226 16.40 7.34 9.39
CA PRO A 226 16.97 8.68 9.40
C PRO A 226 16.08 9.69 8.67
N GLU A 227 16.03 10.94 9.14
CA GLU A 227 15.12 11.97 8.61
C GLU A 227 15.22 12.17 7.10
N ASN A 228 16.45 12.15 6.56
CA ASN A 228 16.71 12.29 5.13
C ASN A 228 16.25 11.08 4.25
N TRP A 229 15.74 10.02 4.88
CA TRP A 229 15.21 8.83 4.21
C TRP A 229 13.70 8.72 4.32
N ARG A 230 13.05 9.71 4.93
CA ARG A 230 11.62 9.72 5.20
C ARG A 230 10.88 10.61 4.22
N ILE A 231 9.65 10.25 3.93
CA ILE A 231 8.72 11.17 3.27
C ILE A 231 8.30 12.21 4.29
N ARG A 232 8.23 13.48 3.86
CA ARG A 232 7.67 14.57 4.66
C ARG A 232 6.27 14.19 5.14
N VAL A 233 5.97 14.45 6.40
CA VAL A 233 4.63 14.35 6.95
C VAL A 233 3.98 15.71 7.05
N TRP A 234 2.65 15.73 7.06
CA TRP A 234 1.87 16.99 7.13
C TRP A 234 2.22 17.84 8.37
N GLY A 235 2.47 17.19 9.51
CA GLY A 235 2.86 17.89 10.73
C GLY A 235 1.72 18.62 11.44
N ASP A 236 0.47 18.46 11.00
CA ASP A 236 -0.69 19.01 11.72
C ASP A 236 -0.87 18.25 13.05
N ARG A 237 -0.85 18.99 14.15
CA ARG A 237 -0.96 18.43 15.50
C ARG A 237 -2.27 17.68 15.75
N ARG A 238 -3.34 18.03 15.04
CA ARG A 238 -4.65 17.34 15.11
C ARG A 238 -4.55 15.87 14.66
N PHE A 239 -3.60 15.58 13.79
CA PHE A 239 -3.33 14.25 13.23
C PHE A 239 -2.03 13.63 13.76
N SER A 240 -1.47 14.15 14.87
CA SER A 240 -0.35 13.51 15.53
C SER A 240 -0.72 12.10 16.01
N VAL A 241 0.27 11.21 16.18
CA VAL A 241 0.03 9.84 16.69
C VAL A 241 -0.78 9.88 17.97
N ASN A 242 -0.40 10.75 18.94
CA ASN A 242 -1.09 10.86 20.21
C ASN A 242 -2.55 11.35 20.06
N ALA A 243 -2.79 12.38 19.25
CA ALA A 243 -4.15 12.90 19.04
C ALA A 243 -5.06 11.86 18.40
N LEU A 244 -4.56 11.10 17.41
CA LEU A 244 -5.33 10.03 16.77
C LEU A 244 -5.52 8.81 17.69
N THR A 245 -4.55 8.54 18.59
CA THR A 245 -4.67 7.52 19.63
C THR A 245 -5.80 7.87 20.61
N GLU A 246 -5.84 9.10 21.11
CA GLU A 246 -6.90 9.61 22.01
C GLU A 246 -8.27 9.61 21.32
N ALA A 247 -8.32 9.98 20.04
CA ALA A 247 -9.54 9.93 19.25
C ALA A 247 -10.06 8.47 19.09
N PHE A 248 -9.17 7.52 18.78
CA PHE A 248 -9.55 6.11 18.70
C PHE A 248 -10.11 5.57 20.03
N ASP A 249 -9.44 5.84 21.14
CA ASP A 249 -9.88 5.43 22.47
C ASP A 249 -11.23 6.09 22.87
N SER A 250 -11.51 7.27 22.33
CA SER A 250 -12.79 7.97 22.48
C SER A 250 -13.90 7.48 21.52
N GLY A 251 -13.62 6.43 20.73
CA GLY A 251 -14.56 5.81 19.80
C GLY A 251 -14.69 6.51 18.45
N TYR A 252 -13.81 7.46 18.14
CA TYR A 252 -13.79 8.10 16.82
C TYR A 252 -13.17 7.18 15.74
N ARG A 253 -13.58 7.41 14.51
CA ARG A 253 -13.03 6.80 13.28
C ARG A 253 -12.96 7.85 12.17
N MET A 254 -12.18 7.61 11.15
CA MET A 254 -12.15 8.45 9.96
C MET A 254 -13.37 8.18 9.08
N ASN A 255 -14.00 9.22 8.57
CA ASN A 255 -15.15 9.14 7.65
C ASN A 255 -14.64 8.85 6.22
N VAL A 256 -14.28 7.60 5.94
CA VAL A 256 -13.76 7.20 4.62
C VAL A 256 -14.79 7.34 3.49
N ASN A 257 -16.10 7.38 3.78
CA ASN A 257 -17.12 7.59 2.76
C ASN A 257 -16.98 8.94 2.04
N LYS A 258 -16.43 9.97 2.69
CA LYS A 258 -16.14 11.27 2.06
C LYS A 258 -15.02 11.23 1.03
N LEU A 259 -14.22 10.17 1.04
CA LEU A 259 -13.12 10.00 0.09
C LEU A 259 -13.55 9.22 -1.17
N VAL A 260 -14.74 8.63 -1.19
CA VAL A 260 -15.20 7.89 -2.37
C VAL A 260 -15.28 8.83 -3.57
N GLY A 261 -14.56 8.48 -4.64
CA GLY A 261 -14.46 9.29 -5.84
C GLY A 261 -13.45 10.44 -5.76
N PHE A 262 -12.72 10.60 -4.63
CA PHE A 262 -11.61 11.54 -4.55
C PHE A 262 -10.46 11.10 -5.46
N VAL A 263 -9.91 12.02 -6.23
CA VAL A 263 -8.79 11.79 -7.15
C VAL A 263 -7.58 12.53 -6.64
N SER A 264 -6.60 11.79 -6.12
CA SER A 264 -5.32 12.37 -5.70
C SER A 264 -4.51 12.84 -6.91
N ASN A 265 -3.64 13.81 -6.71
CA ASN A 265 -2.69 14.24 -7.76
C ASN A 265 -1.31 13.57 -7.66
N GLY A 266 -1.11 12.70 -6.67
CA GLY A 266 0.14 11.99 -6.42
C GLY A 266 -0.06 10.69 -5.64
N CYS A 267 1.00 9.91 -5.54
CA CYS A 267 1.00 8.69 -4.72
C CYS A 267 0.86 8.98 -3.23
N HIS A 268 1.30 10.17 -2.79
CA HIS A 268 1.11 10.71 -1.45
C HIS A 268 0.43 12.07 -1.58
N GLN A 269 -0.53 12.34 -0.71
CA GLN A 269 -1.21 13.64 -0.66
C GLN A 269 -1.73 13.91 0.74
N GLU A 270 -1.49 15.12 1.25
CA GLU A 270 -2.09 15.59 2.50
C GLU A 270 -3.57 15.87 2.30
N VAL A 271 -4.42 15.09 2.94
CA VAL A 271 -5.88 15.24 2.87
C VAL A 271 -6.44 15.25 4.29
N GLU A 272 -7.13 16.32 4.66
CA GLU A 272 -7.83 16.40 5.94
C GLU A 272 -8.98 15.40 5.98
N LEU A 273 -8.98 14.55 7.01
CA LEU A 273 -10.01 13.55 7.22
C LEU A 273 -10.93 13.96 8.37
N GLU A 274 -12.21 13.81 8.13
CA GLU A 274 -13.22 14.03 9.15
C GLU A 274 -13.26 12.87 10.13
N LEU A 275 -13.26 13.17 11.43
CA LEU A 275 -13.46 12.18 12.47
C LEU A 275 -14.95 12.13 12.86
N VAL A 276 -15.52 10.91 12.90
CA VAL A 276 -16.91 10.64 13.29
C VAL A 276 -16.94 9.50 14.33
N LYS A 277 -18.01 9.46 15.14
CA LYS A 277 -18.25 8.37 16.10
C LYS A 277 -18.94 7.17 15.45
#